data_07635e1a8122ab34d4fd128927452c47
#
_entry.id   07635e1a8122ab34d4fd128927452c47
#
_cell.length_a   1.000
_cell.length_b   1.000
_cell.length_c   1.000
_cell.angle_alpha   90.00
_cell.angle_beta   90.00
_cell.angle_gamma   90.00
#
_symmetry.space_group_name_H-M   'P 1'
#
loop_
_entity.id
_entity.type
_entity.pdbx_description
1 polymer ?
#
loop_
_entity_poly.entity_id
_entity_poly.type
_entity_poly.pdbx_seq_one_letter_code
_entity_poly.pdbx_strand_id
1 'polypeptide(L)'
;MSSGGIIPVFFLIRQVLGFTIILVTMRVAMLSYHTCPLATLGGKDTGGMNVYVRDLTRELGRMGIHVDVFTRSQDEHVPHVLHDLGFGNRVVHVPAGPETPLPKRELAGYIPQFVEGVKQFTEEKGLHYDLIHSHYWMSGQAAEALSDAWGRTPIIQMFHTLGEMKNRVARSEAEREGAYRLDGERHVLARVDRVIAATPAEQAQLEWLYKADMHKVTIVPPGVDVGHFYPIPVDEARQFIGLAPDARMILFVGRIEPLKGLDTLIKAVACLRVQDLSEPVHLVVIGGDPEAAPDEMSAEMARIQKICDDLTVGKMVAFLGKRSQDTLPYYYSAAEVVVMPSHYESFGMVALEAMACGTPVIASQVGGLAYLVQDGLTGYQVPDGDDEILCGKLTALLGDASLRQRLGRNAAEYAQNYAWEKIAAQIVGVYTDVIKSTVQSNLLQQFL
;
A
#
# COMPACT_ATOMS: atom_id res chain seq x y z
N MET A 1 21.19 4.99 28.80
CA MET A 1 20.12 5.96 28.90
C MET A 1 20.54 7.21 28.16
N SER A 2 20.28 7.30 26.87
CA SER A 2 20.46 8.52 26.09
C SER A 2 19.12 8.82 25.43
N SER A 3 18.45 9.86 25.94
CA SER A 3 17.21 10.40 25.41
C SER A 3 17.49 11.01 24.04
N GLY A 4 17.15 10.30 22.98
CA GLY A 4 17.09 10.84 21.62
C GLY A 4 15.96 11.87 21.57
N GLY A 5 16.30 13.16 21.66
CA GLY A 5 15.35 14.25 21.52
C GLY A 5 14.81 14.28 20.09
N ILE A 6 13.52 14.17 19.94
CA ILE A 6 12.78 14.43 18.69
C ILE A 6 13.00 15.90 18.36
N ILE A 7 13.70 16.19 17.25
CA ILE A 7 13.84 17.57 16.72
C ILE A 7 12.61 17.80 15.83
N PRO A 8 11.66 18.67 16.23
CA PRO A 8 10.54 19.01 15.36
C PRO A 8 11.07 19.75 14.12
N VAL A 9 10.45 19.49 12.96
CA VAL A 9 10.75 20.18 11.70
C VAL A 9 10.23 21.63 11.81
N PHE A 10 11.14 22.58 11.94
CA PHE A 10 10.82 24.00 12.09
C PHE A 10 11.03 24.75 10.78
N PHE A 11 10.04 25.51 10.33
CA PHE A 11 10.22 26.54 9.32
C PHE A 11 10.62 27.86 9.99
N LEU A 12 11.80 28.39 9.64
CA LEU A 12 12.32 29.67 10.13
C LEU A 12 11.94 30.77 9.12
N ILE A 13 10.94 31.60 9.41
CA ILE A 13 10.69 32.84 8.68
C ILE A 13 11.52 33.94 9.35
N ARG A 14 12.54 34.44 8.66
CA ARG A 14 13.41 35.52 9.12
C ARG A 14 12.79 36.90 8.76
N GLN A 15 12.21 37.62 9.71
CA GLN A 15 11.96 39.05 9.57
C GLN A 15 13.16 39.86 10.06
N VAL A 16 13.48 40.97 9.36
CA VAL A 16 14.72 41.72 9.48
C VAL A 16 14.80 42.59 10.76
N LEU A 17 13.80 42.67 11.60
CA LEU A 17 13.83 43.41 12.86
C LEU A 17 12.99 42.71 13.93
N GLY A 18 13.64 41.93 14.79
CA GLY A 18 13.03 41.28 15.94
C GLY A 18 12.79 39.77 15.71
N PHE A 19 13.44 38.93 16.52
CA PHE A 19 13.28 37.48 16.46
C PHE A 19 11.96 37.07 17.13
N THR A 20 10.92 36.81 16.35
CA THR A 20 9.79 35.98 16.79
C THR A 20 9.95 34.63 16.12
N ILE A 21 10.34 33.59 16.87
CA ILE A 21 10.29 32.20 16.39
C ILE A 21 8.82 31.81 16.42
N ILE A 22 8.14 31.92 15.29
CA ILE A 22 6.82 31.34 15.14
C ILE A 22 7.08 29.87 14.77
N LEU A 23 6.81 28.98 15.72
CA LEU A 23 6.73 27.54 15.49
C LEU A 23 5.51 27.28 14.61
N VAL A 24 5.66 27.37 13.30
CA VAL A 24 4.59 26.98 12.38
C VAL A 24 4.64 25.47 12.27
N THR A 25 3.70 24.79 12.91
CA THR A 25 3.51 23.36 12.73
C THR A 25 2.83 23.14 11.36
N MET A 26 3.46 22.36 10.48
CA MET A 26 2.91 22.01 9.17
C MET A 26 1.57 21.30 9.33
N ARG A 27 0.58 21.70 8.51
CA ARG A 27 -0.72 21.03 8.44
C ARG A 27 -0.97 20.51 7.02
N VAL A 28 -1.32 19.23 6.91
CA VAL A 28 -1.53 18.52 5.66
C VAL A 28 -2.99 18.09 5.53
N ALA A 29 -3.64 18.43 4.41
CA ALA A 29 -4.88 17.80 4.00
C ALA A 29 -4.57 16.54 3.20
N MET A 30 -4.77 15.37 3.80
CA MET A 30 -4.56 14.09 3.12
C MET A 30 -5.87 13.58 2.56
N LEU A 31 -5.93 13.32 1.25
CA LEU A 31 -7.16 12.88 0.60
C LEU A 31 -7.10 11.40 0.26
N SER A 32 -8.00 10.62 0.84
CA SER A 32 -8.24 9.20 0.54
C SER A 32 -9.72 8.99 0.21
N TYR A 33 -10.17 9.60 -0.89
CA TYR A 33 -11.59 9.80 -1.22
C TYR A 33 -12.41 8.51 -1.19
N HIS A 34 -11.95 7.46 -1.88
CA HIS A 34 -12.76 6.27 -2.16
C HIS A 34 -12.67 5.18 -1.08
N THR A 35 -11.76 5.32 -0.09
CA THR A 35 -11.57 4.31 0.96
C THR A 35 -10.99 4.93 2.23
N CYS A 36 -11.55 4.53 3.38
CA CYS A 36 -11.09 4.99 4.68
C CYS A 36 -9.78 4.29 5.08
N PRO A 37 -8.74 4.98 5.58
CA PRO A 37 -7.50 4.35 6.02
C PRO A 37 -7.67 3.39 7.22
N LEU A 38 -8.77 3.55 7.97
CA LEU A 38 -9.13 2.69 9.11
C LEU A 38 -10.05 1.52 8.72
N ALA A 39 -10.40 1.38 7.45
CA ALA A 39 -11.28 0.29 6.99
C ALA A 39 -10.61 -1.08 7.19
N THR A 40 -11.42 -2.10 7.52
CA THR A 40 -10.95 -3.48 7.65
C THR A 40 -10.34 -3.98 6.35
N LEU A 41 -9.10 -4.48 6.42
CA LEU A 41 -8.36 -4.94 5.25
C LEU A 41 -8.95 -6.23 4.65
N GLY A 42 -8.66 -6.43 3.36
CA GLY A 42 -9.11 -7.62 2.62
C GLY A 42 -10.50 -7.49 2.00
N GLY A 43 -11.16 -6.34 2.09
CA GLY A 43 -12.36 -6.00 1.31
C GLY A 43 -12.00 -5.65 -0.15
N LYS A 44 -13.03 -5.50 -1.00
CA LYS A 44 -12.87 -5.24 -2.44
C LYS A 44 -11.99 -4.02 -2.77
N ASP A 45 -12.10 -2.97 -1.95
CA ASP A 45 -11.43 -1.68 -2.17
C ASP A 45 -10.45 -1.31 -1.05
N THR A 46 -10.11 -2.28 -0.18
CA THR A 46 -9.18 -2.09 0.94
C THR A 46 -7.90 -2.90 0.75
N GLY A 47 -6.75 -2.30 1.05
CA GLY A 47 -5.46 -2.94 0.83
C GLY A 47 -4.27 -2.05 1.17
N GLY A 48 -3.18 -2.18 0.44
CA GLY A 48 -1.91 -1.48 0.70
C GLY A 48 -2.02 0.04 0.78
N MET A 49 -2.92 0.67 0.01
CA MET A 49 -3.14 2.12 0.11
C MET A 49 -3.70 2.54 1.48
N ASN A 50 -4.63 1.77 2.05
CA ASN A 50 -5.19 2.06 3.39
C ASN A 50 -4.09 2.00 4.45
N VAL A 51 -3.25 0.96 4.41
CA VAL A 51 -2.08 0.80 5.29
C VAL A 51 -1.12 1.97 5.12
N TYR A 52 -0.78 2.32 3.88
CA TYR A 52 0.10 3.43 3.56
C TYR A 52 -0.40 4.75 4.17
N VAL A 53 -1.65 5.13 3.91
CA VAL A 53 -2.24 6.39 4.40
C VAL A 53 -2.28 6.40 5.93
N ARG A 54 -2.70 5.31 6.56
CA ARG A 54 -2.77 5.18 8.01
C ARG A 54 -1.39 5.34 8.66
N ASP A 55 -0.41 4.57 8.19
CA ASP A 55 0.89 4.48 8.86
C ASP A 55 1.73 5.72 8.57
N LEU A 56 1.70 6.28 7.35
CA LEU A 56 2.30 7.56 7.05
C LEU A 56 1.71 8.67 7.92
N THR A 57 0.38 8.73 8.07
CA THR A 57 -0.28 9.73 8.91
C THR A 57 0.17 9.64 10.37
N ARG A 58 0.27 8.43 10.92
CA ARG A 58 0.78 8.21 12.28
C ARG A 58 2.21 8.69 12.44
N GLU A 59 3.06 8.38 11.47
CA GLU A 59 4.46 8.78 11.54
C GLU A 59 4.68 10.29 11.37
N LEU A 60 3.94 10.92 10.46
CA LEU A 60 3.90 12.38 10.34
C LEU A 60 3.47 13.04 11.66
N GLY A 61 2.50 12.47 12.35
CA GLY A 61 2.06 12.92 13.67
C GLY A 61 3.16 12.81 14.73
N ARG A 62 3.95 11.73 14.74
CA ARG A 62 5.14 11.59 15.60
C ARG A 62 6.17 12.68 15.34
N MET A 63 6.28 13.14 14.10
CA MET A 63 7.16 14.22 13.68
C MET A 63 6.58 15.62 13.98
N GLY A 64 5.39 15.72 14.58
CA GLY A 64 4.73 16.99 14.92
C GLY A 64 3.98 17.64 13.77
N ILE A 65 3.70 16.93 12.70
CA ILE A 65 2.91 17.38 11.54
C ILE A 65 1.45 17.03 11.78
N HIS A 66 0.55 18.00 11.65
CA HIS A 66 -0.88 17.77 11.76
C HIS A 66 -1.46 17.29 10.45
N VAL A 67 -2.19 16.19 10.48
CA VAL A 67 -2.82 15.61 9.30
C VAL A 67 -4.30 15.38 9.54
N ASP A 68 -5.14 15.90 8.66
CA ASP A 68 -6.54 15.54 8.55
C ASP A 68 -6.73 14.68 7.29
N VAL A 69 -7.12 13.42 7.47
CA VAL A 69 -7.38 12.51 6.35
C VAL A 69 -8.85 12.59 5.98
N PHE A 70 -9.14 13.15 4.81
CA PHE A 70 -10.50 13.25 4.30
C PHE A 70 -10.85 12.03 3.44
N THR A 71 -11.96 11.40 3.76
CA THR A 71 -12.52 10.26 3.02
C THR A 71 -14.02 10.42 2.86
N ARG A 72 -14.59 9.85 1.81
CA ARG A 72 -16.04 9.83 1.65
C ARG A 72 -16.68 8.94 2.72
N SER A 73 -17.75 9.41 3.37
CA SER A 73 -18.52 8.56 4.27
C SER A 73 -19.19 7.41 3.50
N GLN A 74 -19.13 6.21 4.07
CA GLN A 74 -19.69 4.99 3.52
C GLN A 74 -20.63 4.27 4.51
N ASP A 75 -20.85 4.87 5.69
CA ASP A 75 -21.73 4.34 6.72
C ASP A 75 -22.20 5.51 7.62
N GLU A 76 -23.49 5.76 7.64
CA GLU A 76 -24.11 6.83 8.45
C GLU A 76 -23.99 6.58 9.97
N HIS A 77 -23.71 5.35 10.38
CA HIS A 77 -23.54 4.99 11.79
C HIS A 77 -22.11 5.21 12.30
N VAL A 78 -21.14 5.43 11.40
CA VAL A 78 -19.76 5.75 11.79
C VAL A 78 -19.62 7.24 12.06
N PRO A 79 -19.01 7.66 13.18
CA PRO A 79 -18.77 9.07 13.45
C PRO A 79 -18.01 9.76 12.31
N HIS A 80 -18.47 10.96 11.90
CA HIS A 80 -17.83 11.70 10.81
C HIS A 80 -16.41 12.20 11.15
N VAL A 81 -15.99 12.18 12.41
CA VAL A 81 -14.63 12.50 12.82
C VAL A 81 -14.12 11.43 13.78
N LEU A 82 -13.02 10.76 13.41
CA LEU A 82 -12.34 9.78 14.21
C LEU A 82 -10.91 10.23 14.54
N HIS A 83 -10.46 10.02 15.77
CA HIS A 83 -9.14 10.41 16.27
C HIS A 83 -8.16 9.22 16.43
N ASP A 84 -8.44 8.10 15.75
CA ASP A 84 -7.73 6.82 15.93
C ASP A 84 -6.35 6.75 15.24
N LEU A 85 -5.92 7.85 14.59
CA LEU A 85 -4.60 7.94 13.97
C LEU A 85 -3.50 8.38 14.95
N GLY A 86 -3.87 8.86 16.15
CA GLY A 86 -2.93 9.35 17.17
C GLY A 86 -2.34 10.73 16.88
N PHE A 87 -1.63 11.29 17.85
CA PHE A 87 -0.90 12.56 17.76
C PHE A 87 -1.79 13.76 17.34
N GLY A 88 -3.09 13.72 17.60
CA GLY A 88 -4.05 14.74 17.19
C GLY A 88 -4.50 14.66 15.73
N ASN A 89 -4.02 13.70 14.97
CA ASN A 89 -4.45 13.45 13.60
C ASN A 89 -5.85 12.81 13.56
N ARG A 90 -6.59 13.07 12.48
CA ARG A 90 -8.00 12.69 12.37
C ARG A 90 -8.30 12.05 11.02
N VAL A 91 -9.32 11.19 11.01
CA VAL A 91 -10.05 10.83 9.79
C VAL A 91 -11.35 11.58 9.80
N VAL A 92 -11.65 12.27 8.71
CA VAL A 92 -12.90 13.03 8.49
C VAL A 92 -13.70 12.33 7.40
N HIS A 93 -14.80 11.69 7.79
CA HIS A 93 -15.75 11.06 6.87
C HIS A 93 -16.71 12.12 6.35
N VAL A 94 -16.55 12.48 5.10
CA VAL A 94 -17.34 13.55 4.45
C VAL A 94 -18.54 12.95 3.73
N PRO A 95 -19.78 13.32 4.10
CA PRO A 95 -20.97 12.90 3.35
C PRO A 95 -20.93 13.43 1.91
N ALA A 96 -20.99 12.51 0.95
CA ALA A 96 -21.06 12.82 -0.48
C ALA A 96 -21.83 11.72 -1.21
N GLY A 97 -23.06 12.00 -1.61
CA GLY A 97 -24.04 11.02 -2.05
C GLY A 97 -24.54 10.14 -0.88
N PRO A 98 -25.06 8.95 -1.16
CA PRO A 98 -25.51 8.02 -0.11
C PRO A 98 -24.33 7.59 0.78
N GLU A 99 -24.52 7.53 2.09
CA GLU A 99 -23.49 7.05 3.03
C GLU A 99 -23.48 5.51 3.08
N THR A 100 -23.30 4.91 1.91
CA THR A 100 -23.18 3.46 1.70
C THR A 100 -22.02 3.16 0.75
N PRO A 101 -21.47 1.94 0.73
CA PRO A 101 -20.50 1.52 -0.27
C PRO A 101 -21.06 1.65 -1.69
N LEU A 102 -20.33 2.26 -2.59
CA LEU A 102 -20.72 2.47 -3.99
C LEU A 102 -19.68 1.86 -4.94
N PRO A 103 -20.10 1.38 -6.14
CA PRO A 103 -19.17 1.01 -7.19
C PRO A 103 -18.26 2.19 -7.59
N LYS A 104 -16.97 1.93 -7.83
CA LYS A 104 -15.99 2.98 -8.17
C LYS A 104 -16.41 3.89 -9.33
N ARG A 105 -17.09 3.35 -10.33
CA ARG A 105 -17.58 4.13 -11.49
C ARG A 105 -18.62 5.19 -11.11
N GLU A 106 -19.32 5.01 -9.99
CA GLU A 106 -20.34 5.96 -9.51
C GLU A 106 -19.73 7.05 -8.63
N LEU A 107 -18.60 6.75 -7.96
CA LEU A 107 -17.95 7.65 -7.01
C LEU A 107 -17.53 8.97 -7.66
N ALA A 108 -17.06 8.97 -8.91
CA ALA A 108 -16.62 10.18 -9.59
C ALA A 108 -17.70 11.28 -9.64
N GLY A 109 -18.99 10.89 -9.70
CA GLY A 109 -20.11 11.82 -9.71
C GLY A 109 -20.31 12.59 -8.40
N TYR A 110 -19.75 12.09 -7.28
CA TYR A 110 -19.89 12.72 -5.97
C TYR A 110 -18.67 13.52 -5.53
N ILE A 111 -17.63 13.62 -6.36
CA ILE A 111 -16.42 14.43 -6.06
C ILE A 111 -16.78 15.89 -5.78
N PRO A 112 -17.67 16.58 -6.54
CA PRO A 112 -18.03 17.95 -6.23
C PRO A 112 -18.67 18.13 -4.85
N GLN A 113 -19.56 17.20 -4.45
CA GLN A 113 -20.19 17.24 -3.14
C GLN A 113 -19.17 16.96 -2.02
N PHE A 114 -18.23 16.04 -2.23
CA PHE A 114 -17.13 15.78 -1.30
C PHE A 114 -16.25 17.03 -1.10
N VAL A 115 -15.87 17.70 -2.18
CA VAL A 115 -15.09 18.95 -2.14
C VAL A 115 -15.81 20.02 -1.32
N GLU A 116 -17.11 20.19 -1.54
CA GLU A 116 -17.89 21.18 -0.78
C GLU A 116 -17.96 20.83 0.72
N GLY A 117 -18.15 19.55 1.05
CA GLY A 117 -18.12 19.10 2.45
C GLY A 117 -16.77 19.29 3.13
N VAL A 118 -15.65 19.08 2.41
CA VAL A 118 -14.31 19.38 2.93
C VAL A 118 -14.13 20.87 3.17
N LYS A 119 -14.59 21.74 2.25
CA LYS A 119 -14.53 23.20 2.40
C LYS A 119 -15.32 23.64 3.63
N GLN A 120 -16.56 23.18 3.75
CA GLN A 120 -17.41 23.51 4.89
C GLN A 120 -16.75 23.10 6.21
N PHE A 121 -16.21 21.86 6.31
CA PHE A 121 -15.51 21.40 7.50
C PHE A 121 -14.32 22.30 7.86
N THR A 122 -13.53 22.71 6.86
CA THR A 122 -12.35 23.54 7.08
C THR A 122 -12.70 24.96 7.51
N GLU A 123 -13.74 25.55 6.93
CA GLU A 123 -14.27 26.86 7.28
C GLU A 123 -14.84 26.88 8.70
N GLU A 124 -15.69 25.91 9.06
CA GLU A 124 -16.29 25.78 10.39
C GLU A 124 -15.24 25.62 11.50
N LYS A 125 -14.12 24.99 11.20
CA LYS A 125 -13.00 24.77 12.15
C LYS A 125 -11.91 25.83 12.08
N GLY A 126 -11.99 26.78 11.14
CA GLY A 126 -10.94 27.78 10.92
C GLY A 126 -9.59 27.18 10.57
N LEU A 127 -9.58 26.12 9.74
CA LEU A 127 -8.38 25.38 9.38
C LEU A 127 -7.78 25.88 8.07
N HIS A 128 -6.44 25.91 8.02
CA HIS A 128 -5.65 26.17 6.82
C HIS A 128 -4.64 25.06 6.65
N TYR A 129 -4.41 24.63 5.42
CA TYR A 129 -3.45 23.57 5.08
C TYR A 129 -2.31 24.15 4.25
N ASP A 130 -1.09 23.70 4.55
CA ASP A 130 0.13 24.10 3.84
C ASP A 130 0.28 23.34 2.52
N LEU A 131 -0.28 22.12 2.46
CA LEU A 131 -0.29 21.30 1.26
C LEU A 131 -1.44 20.27 1.28
N ILE A 132 -1.75 19.73 0.10
CA ILE A 132 -2.66 18.61 -0.11
C ILE A 132 -1.84 17.40 -0.56
N HIS A 133 -1.97 16.25 0.13
CA HIS A 133 -1.42 14.98 -0.33
C HIS A 133 -2.56 14.04 -0.72
N SER A 134 -2.70 13.79 -2.02
CA SER A 134 -3.81 13.02 -2.59
C SER A 134 -3.38 11.61 -2.98
N HIS A 135 -4.22 10.62 -2.66
CA HIS A 135 -3.99 9.20 -2.90
C HIS A 135 -5.05 8.66 -3.85
N TYR A 136 -4.61 8.08 -4.96
CA TYR A 136 -5.44 7.64 -6.07
C TYR A 136 -6.00 8.80 -6.90
N TRP A 137 -6.33 8.54 -8.18
CA TRP A 137 -6.69 9.58 -9.14
C TRP A 137 -7.94 10.40 -8.78
N MET A 138 -8.96 9.77 -8.17
CA MET A 138 -10.18 10.49 -7.72
C MET A 138 -9.87 11.54 -6.65
N SER A 139 -8.98 11.18 -5.72
CA SER A 139 -8.49 12.14 -4.72
C SER A 139 -7.71 13.28 -5.35
N GLY A 140 -6.96 13.01 -6.43
CA GLY A 140 -6.27 14.02 -7.21
C GLY A 140 -7.21 15.03 -7.85
N GLN A 141 -8.35 14.59 -8.39
CA GLN A 141 -9.38 15.49 -8.92
C GLN A 141 -10.03 16.35 -7.81
N ALA A 142 -10.30 15.76 -6.65
CA ALA A 142 -10.80 16.52 -5.50
C ALA A 142 -9.75 17.53 -5.00
N ALA A 143 -8.46 17.14 -4.99
CA ALA A 143 -7.35 18.00 -4.59
C ALA A 143 -7.22 19.25 -5.47
N GLU A 144 -7.40 19.12 -6.78
CA GLU A 144 -7.39 20.26 -7.69
C GLU A 144 -8.44 21.31 -7.31
N ALA A 145 -9.69 20.88 -7.13
CA ALA A 145 -10.78 21.79 -6.79
C ALA A 145 -10.56 22.45 -5.40
N LEU A 146 -10.01 21.72 -4.43
CA LEU A 146 -9.66 22.25 -3.12
C LEU A 146 -8.47 23.22 -3.20
N SER A 147 -7.45 22.92 -3.98
CA SER A 147 -6.31 23.80 -4.21
C SER A 147 -6.74 25.16 -4.77
N ASP A 148 -7.59 25.14 -5.78
CA ASP A 148 -8.15 26.37 -6.37
C ASP A 148 -8.97 27.18 -5.34
N ALA A 149 -9.77 26.51 -4.51
CA ALA A 149 -10.56 27.15 -3.45
C ALA A 149 -9.70 27.73 -2.31
N TRP A 150 -8.55 27.11 -2.03
CA TRP A 150 -7.62 27.50 -0.94
C TRP A 150 -6.44 28.38 -1.41
N GLY A 151 -6.60 29.09 -2.53
CA GLY A 151 -5.61 30.02 -3.01
C GLY A 151 -4.35 29.39 -3.60
N ARG A 152 -4.48 28.26 -4.28
CA ARG A 152 -3.44 27.46 -4.91
C ARG A 152 -2.54 26.74 -3.91
N THR A 153 -3.14 26.12 -2.89
CA THR A 153 -2.44 25.19 -2.00
C THR A 153 -1.79 24.08 -2.82
N PRO A 154 -0.47 23.83 -2.67
CA PRO A 154 0.23 22.86 -3.50
C PRO A 154 -0.27 21.43 -3.33
N ILE A 155 -0.20 20.64 -4.42
CA ILE A 155 -0.71 19.27 -4.48
C ILE A 155 0.42 18.28 -4.71
N ILE A 156 0.50 17.28 -3.85
CA ILE A 156 1.31 16.09 -4.04
C ILE A 156 0.38 14.91 -4.31
N GLN A 157 0.68 14.12 -5.35
CA GLN A 157 -0.11 12.98 -5.77
C GLN A 157 0.65 11.67 -5.66
N MET A 158 -0.01 10.62 -5.15
CA MET A 158 0.43 9.24 -5.27
C MET A 158 -0.70 8.37 -5.83
N PHE A 159 -0.41 7.67 -6.96
CA PHE A 159 -1.48 6.92 -7.67
C PHE A 159 -1.78 5.57 -7.05
N HIS A 160 -0.83 4.91 -6.39
CA HIS A 160 -0.87 3.54 -5.87
C HIS A 160 -1.05 2.45 -6.92
N THR A 161 -1.82 2.71 -7.97
CA THR A 161 -1.99 1.84 -9.15
C THR A 161 -2.29 2.69 -10.36
N LEU A 162 -1.79 2.28 -11.52
CA LEU A 162 -2.01 2.96 -12.79
C LEU A 162 -2.97 2.17 -13.68
N GLY A 163 -3.97 2.84 -14.27
CA GLY A 163 -4.99 2.24 -15.12
C GLY A 163 -4.40 1.61 -16.38
N GLU A 164 -3.45 2.28 -17.04
CA GLU A 164 -2.74 1.72 -18.20
C GLU A 164 -2.03 0.41 -17.87
N MET A 165 -1.44 0.27 -16.69
CA MET A 165 -0.80 -0.98 -16.27
C MET A 165 -1.81 -2.09 -16.02
N LYS A 166 -2.94 -1.77 -15.38
CA LYS A 166 -4.02 -2.76 -15.23
C LYS A 166 -4.53 -3.25 -16.57
N ASN A 167 -4.69 -2.34 -17.55
CA ASN A 167 -5.13 -2.70 -18.90
C ASN A 167 -4.14 -3.58 -19.65
N ARG A 168 -2.83 -3.46 -19.39
CA ARG A 168 -1.79 -4.30 -20.02
C ARG A 168 -1.81 -5.74 -19.52
N VAL A 169 -2.21 -5.97 -18.27
CA VAL A 169 -2.25 -7.30 -17.64
C VAL A 169 -3.66 -7.88 -17.56
N ALA A 170 -4.68 -7.15 -18.03
CA ALA A 170 -6.05 -7.62 -18.09
C ALA A 170 -6.19 -8.83 -19.02
N ARG A 171 -6.81 -9.89 -18.53
CA ARG A 171 -7.05 -11.15 -19.26
C ARG A 171 -8.35 -11.12 -20.06
N SER A 172 -9.22 -10.15 -19.77
CA SER A 172 -10.51 -9.96 -20.43
C SER A 172 -10.88 -8.49 -20.53
N GLU A 173 -11.79 -8.14 -21.42
CA GLU A 173 -12.31 -6.78 -21.54
C GLU A 173 -13.02 -6.30 -20.26
N ALA A 174 -13.63 -7.23 -19.52
CA ALA A 174 -14.31 -6.92 -18.25
C ALA A 174 -13.36 -6.49 -17.13
N GLU A 175 -12.07 -6.85 -17.21
CA GLU A 175 -11.03 -6.46 -16.25
C GLU A 175 -10.40 -5.10 -16.58
N ARG A 176 -10.68 -4.57 -17.77
CA ARG A 176 -10.08 -3.31 -18.22
C ARG A 176 -10.71 -2.10 -17.52
N GLU A 177 -9.84 -1.17 -17.21
CA GLU A 177 -10.25 0.16 -16.76
C GLU A 177 -10.72 1.02 -17.94
N GLY A 178 -11.83 1.71 -17.78
CA GLY A 178 -12.39 2.56 -18.81
C GLY A 178 -11.62 3.86 -19.04
N ALA A 179 -11.89 4.51 -20.19
CA ALA A 179 -11.27 5.79 -20.57
C ALA A 179 -11.41 6.86 -19.46
N TYR A 180 -12.54 6.88 -18.75
CA TYR A 180 -12.80 7.82 -17.65
C TYR A 180 -11.68 7.83 -16.58
N ARG A 181 -11.10 6.66 -16.27
CA ARG A 181 -9.99 6.56 -15.34
C ARG A 181 -8.68 7.04 -15.96
N LEU A 182 -8.37 6.58 -17.17
CA LEU A 182 -7.13 6.93 -17.86
C LEU A 182 -7.04 8.44 -18.11
N ASP A 183 -8.15 9.05 -18.53
CA ASP A 183 -8.25 10.49 -18.72
C ASP A 183 -8.17 11.26 -17.40
N GLY A 184 -8.79 10.73 -16.36
CA GLY A 184 -8.69 11.28 -14.99
C GLY A 184 -7.26 11.25 -14.46
N GLU A 185 -6.51 10.16 -14.66
CA GLU A 185 -5.09 10.05 -14.27
C GLU A 185 -4.23 11.05 -15.06
N ARG A 186 -4.43 11.20 -16.39
CA ARG A 186 -3.72 12.18 -17.23
C ARG A 186 -4.03 13.62 -16.81
N HIS A 187 -5.30 13.89 -16.51
CA HIS A 187 -5.72 15.21 -16.03
C HIS A 187 -5.02 15.58 -14.72
N VAL A 188 -5.03 14.67 -13.73
CA VAL A 188 -4.36 14.87 -12.43
C VAL A 188 -2.86 15.11 -12.61
N LEU A 189 -2.18 14.31 -13.44
CA LEU A 189 -0.75 14.48 -13.73
C LEU A 189 -0.40 15.87 -14.29
N ALA A 190 -1.28 16.45 -15.09
CA ALA A 190 -1.06 17.79 -15.65
C ALA A 190 -1.18 18.90 -14.59
N ARG A 191 -1.95 18.69 -13.54
CA ARG A 191 -2.37 19.71 -12.57
C ARG A 191 -1.58 19.73 -11.26
N VAL A 192 -1.01 18.59 -10.85
CA VAL A 192 -0.30 18.47 -9.57
C VAL A 192 1.12 19.05 -9.62
N ASP A 193 1.61 19.49 -8.47
CA ASP A 193 2.95 20.08 -8.33
C ASP A 193 4.02 19.01 -8.21
N ARG A 194 3.71 17.87 -7.58
CA ARG A 194 4.62 16.75 -7.41
C ARG A 194 3.87 15.41 -7.47
N VAL A 195 4.54 14.40 -8.03
CA VAL A 195 4.07 13.02 -8.02
C VAL A 195 5.08 12.17 -7.26
N ILE A 196 4.59 11.37 -6.31
CA ILE A 196 5.39 10.36 -5.64
C ILE A 196 5.15 9.03 -6.34
N ALA A 197 6.20 8.48 -6.94
CA ALA A 197 6.24 7.12 -7.46
C ALA A 197 6.81 6.17 -6.40
N ALA A 198 6.20 5.01 -6.21
CA ALA A 198 6.65 4.03 -5.22
C ALA A 198 7.98 3.35 -5.62
N THR A 199 8.26 3.27 -6.94
CA THR A 199 9.39 2.52 -7.48
C THR A 199 9.92 3.13 -8.77
N PRO A 200 11.16 2.79 -9.18
CA PRO A 200 11.67 3.14 -10.52
C PRO A 200 10.80 2.58 -11.66
N ALA A 201 10.15 1.41 -11.44
CA ALA A 201 9.20 0.87 -12.43
C ALA A 201 7.99 1.79 -12.62
N GLU A 202 7.38 2.27 -11.54
CA GLU A 202 6.25 3.19 -11.62
C GLU A 202 6.67 4.53 -12.26
N GLN A 203 7.85 5.05 -11.91
CA GLN A 203 8.41 6.24 -12.55
C GLN A 203 8.51 6.06 -14.08
N ALA A 204 9.08 4.94 -14.54
CA ALA A 204 9.17 4.62 -15.96
C ALA A 204 7.79 4.47 -16.61
N GLN A 205 6.81 3.89 -15.91
CA GLN A 205 5.43 3.77 -16.38
C GLN A 205 4.77 5.15 -16.55
N LEU A 206 4.95 6.06 -15.59
CA LEU A 206 4.48 7.44 -15.68
C LEU A 206 5.10 8.17 -16.88
N GLU A 207 6.41 8.00 -17.13
CA GLU A 207 7.10 8.59 -18.27
C GLU A 207 6.58 8.04 -19.60
N TRP A 208 6.59 6.71 -19.76
CA TRP A 208 6.33 6.10 -21.07
C TRP A 208 4.84 6.02 -21.42
N LEU A 209 3.96 5.75 -20.46
CA LEU A 209 2.53 5.54 -20.71
C LEU A 209 1.71 6.82 -20.60
N TYR A 210 2.09 7.70 -19.68
CA TYR A 210 1.34 8.92 -19.40
C TYR A 210 2.02 10.19 -19.91
N LYS A 211 3.28 10.09 -20.36
CA LYS A 211 4.08 11.25 -20.77
C LYS A 211 4.21 12.31 -19.67
N ALA A 212 4.30 11.85 -18.42
CA ALA A 212 4.42 12.72 -17.28
C ALA A 212 5.72 13.53 -17.32
N ASP A 213 5.66 14.76 -16.79
CA ASP A 213 6.83 15.60 -16.60
C ASP A 213 7.72 15.01 -15.48
N MET A 214 8.87 14.46 -15.84
CA MET A 214 9.79 13.81 -14.90
C MET A 214 10.39 14.76 -13.87
N HIS A 215 10.39 16.08 -14.11
CA HIS A 215 10.77 17.06 -13.09
C HIS A 215 9.80 17.10 -11.89
N LYS A 216 8.56 16.64 -12.10
CA LYS A 216 7.54 16.52 -11.06
C LYS A 216 7.54 15.17 -10.37
N VAL A 217 8.28 14.17 -10.82
CA VAL A 217 8.23 12.81 -10.28
C VAL A 217 9.40 12.56 -9.34
N THR A 218 9.09 12.15 -8.12
CA THR A 218 10.08 11.76 -7.11
C THR A 218 9.79 10.34 -6.65
N ILE A 219 10.82 9.49 -6.53
CA ILE A 219 10.65 8.13 -6.01
C ILE A 219 10.76 8.17 -4.50
N VAL A 220 9.68 7.76 -3.82
CA VAL A 220 9.68 7.47 -2.38
C VAL A 220 8.87 6.20 -2.17
N PRO A 221 9.51 5.10 -1.74
CA PRO A 221 8.81 3.83 -1.54
C PRO A 221 7.87 3.89 -0.34
N PRO A 222 6.88 3.00 -0.24
CA PRO A 222 6.15 2.75 0.98
C PRO A 222 7.03 2.25 2.12
N GLY A 223 6.59 2.49 3.35
CA GLY A 223 7.26 2.01 4.56
C GLY A 223 6.63 0.74 5.12
N VAL A 224 7.30 0.18 6.13
CA VAL A 224 6.79 -0.89 6.99
C VAL A 224 7.00 -0.50 8.45
N ASP A 225 6.04 -0.88 9.30
CA ASP A 225 6.17 -0.73 10.76
C ASP A 225 7.05 -1.86 11.31
N VAL A 226 8.35 -1.59 11.42
CA VAL A 226 9.33 -2.55 11.95
C VAL A 226 9.20 -2.79 13.47
N GLY A 227 8.38 -2.01 14.15
CA GLY A 227 7.99 -2.25 15.55
C GLY A 227 6.84 -3.25 15.67
N HIS A 228 6.08 -3.43 14.60
CA HIS A 228 4.97 -4.37 14.49
C HIS A 228 5.36 -5.64 13.69
N PHE A 229 6.01 -5.48 12.55
CA PHE A 229 6.55 -6.55 11.72
C PHE A 229 8.03 -6.78 12.07
N TYR A 230 8.32 -7.80 12.83
CA TYR A 230 9.67 -8.20 13.25
C TYR A 230 9.76 -9.73 13.37
N PRO A 231 10.96 -10.31 13.33
CA PRO A 231 11.12 -11.75 13.46
C PRO A 231 10.63 -12.25 14.83
N ILE A 232 9.60 -13.09 14.84
CA ILE A 232 9.12 -13.82 16.02
C ILE A 232 9.79 -15.21 16.01
N PRO A 233 10.18 -15.78 17.17
CA PRO A 233 10.69 -17.15 17.21
C PRO A 233 9.71 -18.13 16.52
N VAL A 234 10.21 -18.96 15.63
CA VAL A 234 9.38 -19.82 14.76
C VAL A 234 8.44 -20.72 15.58
N ASP A 235 8.95 -21.29 16.68
CA ASP A 235 8.16 -22.17 17.53
C ASP A 235 7.00 -21.42 18.20
N GLU A 236 7.24 -20.18 18.66
CA GLU A 236 6.20 -19.31 19.24
C GLU A 236 5.15 -18.95 18.18
N ALA A 237 5.60 -18.54 16.99
CA ALA A 237 4.73 -18.19 15.88
C ALA A 237 3.84 -19.37 15.45
N ARG A 238 4.42 -20.57 15.32
CA ARG A 238 3.71 -21.80 14.96
C ARG A 238 2.71 -22.21 16.04
N GLN A 239 3.09 -22.14 17.31
CA GLN A 239 2.19 -22.39 18.43
C GLN A 239 0.98 -21.44 18.40
N PHE A 240 1.22 -20.15 18.15
CA PHE A 240 0.14 -19.14 18.08
C PHE A 240 -0.88 -19.44 17.00
N ILE A 241 -0.43 -19.84 15.80
CA ILE A 241 -1.33 -20.13 14.66
C ILE A 241 -1.84 -21.58 14.64
N GLY A 242 -1.40 -22.43 15.58
CA GLY A 242 -1.80 -23.84 15.67
C GLY A 242 -1.18 -24.72 14.56
N LEU A 243 -0.01 -24.35 14.01
CA LEU A 243 0.70 -25.15 13.01
C LEU A 243 1.55 -26.23 13.69
N ALA A 244 1.47 -27.46 13.17
CA ALA A 244 2.30 -28.56 13.68
C ALA A 244 3.80 -28.26 13.50
N PRO A 245 4.66 -28.66 14.47
CA PRO A 245 6.09 -28.33 14.42
C PRO A 245 6.83 -28.86 13.19
N ASP A 246 6.40 -30.00 12.66
CA ASP A 246 6.95 -30.69 11.48
C ASP A 246 6.34 -30.26 10.14
N ALA A 247 5.27 -29.46 10.16
CA ALA A 247 4.64 -28.98 8.93
C ALA A 247 5.46 -27.89 8.26
N ARG A 248 5.57 -27.96 6.93
CA ARG A 248 6.19 -26.91 6.09
C ARG A 248 5.11 -25.98 5.55
N MET A 249 5.21 -24.69 5.83
CA MET A 249 4.22 -23.71 5.43
C MET A 249 4.74 -22.78 4.33
N ILE A 250 4.10 -22.84 3.16
CA ILE A 250 4.19 -21.81 2.13
C ILE A 250 3.05 -20.83 2.41
N LEU A 251 3.31 -19.53 2.43
CA LEU A 251 2.30 -18.54 2.75
C LEU A 251 2.03 -17.61 1.55
N PHE A 252 0.75 -17.42 1.26
CA PHE A 252 0.24 -16.38 0.39
C PHE A 252 -0.66 -15.44 1.20
N VAL A 253 -0.43 -14.13 1.10
CA VAL A 253 -1.28 -13.11 1.71
C VAL A 253 -1.70 -12.11 0.65
N GLY A 254 -3.01 -11.91 0.46
CA GLY A 254 -3.51 -10.96 -0.50
C GLY A 254 -4.96 -11.16 -0.89
N ARG A 255 -5.51 -10.22 -1.65
CA ARG A 255 -6.83 -10.37 -2.23
C ARG A 255 -6.81 -11.51 -3.26
N ILE A 256 -7.87 -12.31 -3.30
CA ILE A 256 -8.02 -13.34 -4.33
C ILE A 256 -8.58 -12.68 -5.59
N GLU A 257 -7.65 -12.23 -6.42
CA GLU A 257 -7.88 -11.55 -7.70
C GLU A 257 -6.95 -12.13 -8.76
N PRO A 258 -7.35 -12.16 -10.05
CA PRO A 258 -6.51 -12.68 -11.13
C PRO A 258 -5.11 -12.09 -11.16
N LEU A 259 -4.98 -10.78 -10.87
CA LEU A 259 -3.70 -10.07 -10.85
C LEU A 259 -2.70 -10.59 -9.81
N LYS A 260 -3.17 -11.32 -8.78
CA LYS A 260 -2.31 -11.85 -7.71
C LYS A 260 -1.70 -13.20 -8.03
N GLY A 261 -2.10 -13.85 -9.14
CA GLY A 261 -1.45 -15.03 -9.68
C GLY A 261 -1.50 -16.27 -8.78
N LEU A 262 -2.51 -16.39 -7.91
CA LEU A 262 -2.63 -17.52 -6.97
C LEU A 262 -2.72 -18.87 -7.71
N ASP A 263 -3.27 -18.90 -8.92
CA ASP A 263 -3.31 -20.06 -9.79
C ASP A 263 -1.89 -20.57 -10.16
N THR A 264 -0.94 -19.69 -10.43
CA THR A 264 0.47 -20.04 -10.67
C THR A 264 1.07 -20.73 -9.45
N LEU A 265 0.81 -20.19 -8.24
CA LEU A 265 1.31 -20.79 -7.00
C LEU A 265 0.69 -22.16 -6.74
N ILE A 266 -0.60 -22.34 -6.96
CA ILE A 266 -1.27 -23.64 -6.78
C ILE A 266 -0.69 -24.70 -7.72
N LYS A 267 -0.38 -24.34 -8.98
CA LYS A 267 0.28 -25.25 -9.93
C LYS A 267 1.70 -25.62 -9.45
N ALA A 268 2.46 -24.65 -8.97
CA ALA A 268 3.78 -24.91 -8.40
C ALA A 268 3.71 -25.82 -7.17
N VAL A 269 2.69 -25.66 -6.30
CA VAL A 269 2.46 -26.58 -5.16
C VAL A 269 2.04 -27.98 -5.63
N ALA A 270 1.28 -28.11 -6.71
CA ALA A 270 0.96 -29.41 -7.29
C ALA A 270 2.21 -30.14 -7.82
N CYS A 271 3.18 -29.40 -8.36
CA CYS A 271 4.48 -29.93 -8.75
C CYS A 271 5.25 -30.48 -7.53
N LEU A 272 5.21 -29.83 -6.36
CA LEU A 272 5.88 -30.32 -5.14
C LEU A 272 5.36 -31.68 -4.66
N ARG A 273 4.10 -32.02 -4.94
CA ARG A 273 3.52 -33.31 -4.53
C ARG A 273 4.23 -34.54 -5.12
N VAL A 274 4.83 -34.39 -6.29
CA VAL A 274 5.56 -35.49 -6.96
C VAL A 274 7.02 -35.55 -6.54
N GLN A 275 7.46 -34.63 -5.68
CA GLN A 275 8.81 -34.62 -5.12
C GLN A 275 8.80 -35.33 -3.76
N ASP A 276 9.82 -36.11 -3.50
CA ASP A 276 9.95 -36.86 -2.24
C ASP A 276 10.40 -35.90 -1.10
N LEU A 277 9.47 -35.07 -0.63
CA LEU A 277 9.66 -34.19 0.51
C LEU A 277 9.33 -34.98 1.80
N SER A 278 10.27 -35.00 2.73
CA SER A 278 10.19 -35.77 4.00
C SER A 278 9.08 -35.31 4.93
N GLU A 279 8.56 -34.10 4.75
CA GLU A 279 7.61 -33.47 5.66
C GLU A 279 6.37 -32.94 4.91
N PRO A 280 5.19 -32.88 5.56
CA PRO A 280 3.98 -32.35 4.93
C PRO A 280 4.14 -30.87 4.54
N VAL A 281 3.83 -30.53 3.30
CA VAL A 281 3.83 -29.17 2.78
C VAL A 281 2.41 -28.64 2.71
N HIS A 282 2.19 -27.47 3.29
CA HIS A 282 0.90 -26.78 3.26
C HIS A 282 1.05 -25.39 2.65
N LEU A 283 0.19 -25.07 1.67
CA LEU A 283 -0.04 -23.71 1.22
C LEU A 283 -1.13 -23.09 2.08
N VAL A 284 -0.78 -22.09 2.85
CA VAL A 284 -1.74 -21.27 3.62
C VAL A 284 -2.04 -20.00 2.82
N VAL A 285 -3.33 -19.78 2.55
CA VAL A 285 -3.85 -18.63 1.80
C VAL A 285 -4.64 -17.74 2.75
N ILE A 286 -4.13 -16.52 2.98
CA ILE A 286 -4.81 -15.49 3.77
C ILE A 286 -5.39 -14.45 2.82
N GLY A 287 -6.71 -14.29 2.85
CA GLY A 287 -7.49 -13.38 2.01
C GLY A 287 -8.72 -14.04 1.42
N GLY A 288 -9.54 -13.24 0.76
CA GLY A 288 -10.83 -13.70 0.25
C GLY A 288 -11.82 -14.02 1.36
N ASP A 289 -12.87 -14.72 0.99
CA ASP A 289 -13.90 -15.25 1.88
C ASP A 289 -14.23 -16.68 1.45
N PRO A 290 -13.56 -17.68 2.02
CA PRO A 290 -13.74 -19.08 1.63
C PRO A 290 -15.07 -19.68 2.12
N GLU A 291 -15.72 -19.06 3.11
CA GLU A 291 -16.99 -19.52 3.70
C GLU A 291 -18.20 -18.78 3.09
N ALA A 292 -17.99 -17.86 2.16
CA ALA A 292 -19.07 -17.19 1.46
C ALA A 292 -20.02 -18.21 0.80
N ALA A 293 -21.31 -17.94 0.82
CA ALA A 293 -22.29 -18.74 0.10
C ALA A 293 -21.94 -18.78 -1.41
N PRO A 294 -22.28 -19.85 -2.14
CA PRO A 294 -21.89 -19.99 -3.55
C PRO A 294 -22.31 -18.82 -4.46
N ASP A 295 -23.43 -18.17 -4.15
CA ASP A 295 -23.95 -16.99 -4.85
C ASP A 295 -23.25 -15.67 -4.44
N GLU A 296 -22.58 -15.66 -3.29
CA GLU A 296 -21.80 -14.51 -2.77
C GLU A 296 -20.28 -14.66 -3.04
N MET A 297 -19.84 -15.88 -3.37
CA MET A 297 -18.43 -16.18 -3.64
C MET A 297 -17.95 -15.45 -4.89
N SER A 298 -16.77 -14.83 -4.83
CA SER A 298 -16.19 -14.20 -6.00
C SER A 298 -15.88 -15.23 -7.09
N ALA A 299 -16.06 -14.85 -8.35
CA ALA A 299 -15.77 -15.73 -9.50
C ALA A 299 -14.31 -16.24 -9.47
N GLU A 300 -13.37 -15.42 -9.01
CA GLU A 300 -11.98 -15.84 -8.90
C GLU A 300 -11.77 -16.86 -7.78
N MET A 301 -12.43 -16.71 -6.63
CA MET A 301 -12.36 -17.71 -5.56
C MET A 301 -12.88 -19.06 -6.02
N ALA A 302 -14.03 -19.09 -6.71
CA ALA A 302 -14.60 -20.30 -7.28
C ALA A 302 -13.65 -20.94 -8.33
N ARG A 303 -13.01 -20.11 -9.18
CA ARG A 303 -12.02 -20.56 -10.16
C ARG A 303 -10.81 -21.21 -9.47
N ILE A 304 -10.30 -20.59 -8.41
CA ILE A 304 -9.17 -21.08 -7.64
C ILE A 304 -9.48 -22.41 -6.95
N GLN A 305 -10.66 -22.53 -6.32
CA GLN A 305 -11.11 -23.79 -5.70
C GLN A 305 -11.19 -24.91 -6.76
N LYS A 306 -11.76 -24.61 -7.93
CA LYS A 306 -11.82 -25.59 -9.02
C LYS A 306 -10.43 -26.05 -9.47
N ILE A 307 -9.44 -25.15 -9.54
CA ILE A 307 -8.05 -25.53 -9.88
C ILE A 307 -7.47 -26.47 -8.81
N CYS A 308 -7.75 -26.22 -7.52
CA CYS A 308 -7.31 -27.12 -6.45
C CYS A 308 -7.90 -28.52 -6.59
N ASP A 309 -9.17 -28.61 -6.98
CA ASP A 309 -9.86 -29.90 -7.21
C ASP A 309 -9.29 -30.62 -8.45
N ASP A 310 -9.19 -29.92 -9.59
CA ASP A 310 -8.66 -30.45 -10.85
C ASP A 310 -7.21 -30.99 -10.68
N LEU A 311 -6.39 -30.31 -9.88
CA LEU A 311 -5.01 -30.72 -9.56
C LEU A 311 -4.91 -31.66 -8.34
N THR A 312 -6.01 -31.96 -7.68
CA THR A 312 -6.08 -32.81 -6.47
C THR A 312 -5.15 -32.37 -5.34
N VAL A 313 -4.99 -31.06 -5.15
CA VAL A 313 -4.15 -30.46 -4.09
C VAL A 313 -4.94 -29.90 -2.91
N GLY A 314 -6.25 -30.10 -2.85
CA GLY A 314 -7.12 -29.54 -1.81
C GLY A 314 -6.69 -29.86 -0.37
N LYS A 315 -6.03 -31.01 -0.15
CA LYS A 315 -5.47 -31.34 1.18
C LYS A 315 -4.21 -30.57 1.53
N MET A 316 -3.54 -29.98 0.56
CA MET A 316 -2.32 -29.19 0.74
C MET A 316 -2.63 -27.69 0.87
N VAL A 317 -3.83 -27.23 0.50
CA VAL A 317 -4.20 -25.81 0.46
C VAL A 317 -5.22 -25.50 1.52
N ALA A 318 -4.88 -24.58 2.43
CA ALA A 318 -5.77 -24.09 3.48
C ALA A 318 -6.12 -22.62 3.24
N PHE A 319 -7.39 -22.35 2.94
CA PHE A 319 -7.92 -20.99 2.83
C PHE A 319 -8.39 -20.51 4.19
N LEU A 320 -7.73 -19.53 4.77
CA LEU A 320 -8.05 -19.04 6.12
C LEU A 320 -8.97 -17.80 6.12
N GLY A 321 -9.30 -17.25 4.95
CA GLY A 321 -10.02 -16.00 4.87
C GLY A 321 -9.18 -14.80 5.32
N LYS A 322 -9.84 -13.71 5.68
CA LYS A 322 -9.18 -12.49 6.15
C LYS A 322 -8.59 -12.68 7.55
N ARG A 323 -7.45 -12.05 7.80
CA ARG A 323 -6.82 -11.99 9.12
C ARG A 323 -6.52 -10.54 9.49
N SER A 324 -6.56 -10.22 10.79
CA SER A 324 -6.16 -8.89 11.26
C SER A 324 -4.67 -8.68 11.06
N GLN A 325 -4.25 -7.44 10.84
CA GLN A 325 -2.82 -7.11 10.73
C GLN A 325 -2.03 -7.52 11.96
N ASP A 326 -2.64 -7.48 13.15
CA ASP A 326 -1.98 -7.84 14.41
C ASP A 326 -1.56 -9.31 14.47
N THR A 327 -2.20 -10.19 13.69
CA THR A 327 -1.86 -11.62 13.65
C THR A 327 -0.91 -11.97 12.51
N LEU A 328 -0.77 -11.12 11.49
CA LEU A 328 0.08 -11.40 10.32
C LEU A 328 1.57 -11.65 10.67
N PRO A 329 2.20 -10.94 11.64
CA PRO A 329 3.60 -11.22 12.01
C PRO A 329 3.84 -12.68 12.41
N TYR A 330 2.87 -13.33 13.06
CA TYR A 330 2.95 -14.75 13.43
C TYR A 330 2.89 -15.65 12.19
N TYR A 331 2.00 -15.36 11.23
CA TYR A 331 1.93 -16.12 9.98
C TYR A 331 3.20 -15.96 9.15
N TYR A 332 3.72 -14.74 9.03
CA TYR A 332 4.97 -14.50 8.32
C TYR A 332 6.13 -15.26 8.99
N SER A 333 6.30 -15.11 10.30
CA SER A 333 7.42 -15.74 11.03
C SER A 333 7.31 -17.27 11.09
N ALA A 334 6.12 -17.84 11.03
CA ALA A 334 5.90 -19.30 11.01
C ALA A 334 6.20 -19.94 9.64
N ALA A 335 6.17 -19.14 8.55
CA ALA A 335 6.30 -19.64 7.18
C ALA A 335 7.77 -19.93 6.80
N GLU A 336 7.99 -20.99 6.02
CA GLU A 336 9.26 -21.23 5.34
C GLU A 336 9.53 -20.19 4.26
N VAL A 337 8.49 -19.72 3.60
CA VAL A 337 8.57 -18.77 2.49
C VAL A 337 7.21 -18.09 2.27
N VAL A 338 7.26 -16.81 1.94
CA VAL A 338 6.10 -16.07 1.41
C VAL A 338 6.22 -15.99 -0.11
N VAL A 339 5.13 -16.26 -0.82
CA VAL A 339 5.11 -16.23 -2.28
C VAL A 339 4.19 -15.13 -2.78
N MET A 340 4.71 -14.30 -3.66
CA MET A 340 3.97 -13.24 -4.37
C MET A 340 4.03 -13.46 -5.89
N PRO A 341 3.20 -14.34 -6.44
CA PRO A 341 3.23 -14.73 -7.86
C PRO A 341 2.42 -13.74 -8.72
N SER A 342 2.40 -12.47 -8.32
CA SER A 342 1.55 -11.44 -8.95
C SER A 342 1.95 -11.17 -10.39
N HIS A 343 0.96 -10.97 -11.27
CA HIS A 343 1.16 -10.51 -12.66
C HIS A 343 1.44 -9.01 -12.73
N TYR A 344 0.99 -8.28 -11.73
CA TYR A 344 1.30 -6.86 -11.53
C TYR A 344 1.27 -6.50 -10.04
N GLU A 345 2.29 -5.78 -9.61
CA GLU A 345 2.38 -5.21 -8.26
C GLU A 345 3.10 -3.86 -8.34
N SER A 346 2.48 -2.80 -7.82
CA SER A 346 3.08 -1.46 -7.83
C SER A 346 4.29 -1.36 -6.89
N PHE A 347 4.22 -2.02 -5.73
CA PHE A 347 5.33 -2.06 -4.77
C PHE A 347 5.53 -3.44 -4.14
N GLY A 348 4.54 -3.95 -3.38
CA GLY A 348 4.61 -5.24 -2.69
C GLY A 348 4.70 -5.13 -1.17
N MET A 349 3.72 -4.44 -0.55
CA MET A 349 3.67 -4.28 0.92
C MET A 349 3.78 -5.61 1.66
N VAL A 350 3.06 -6.64 1.20
CA VAL A 350 3.10 -8.00 1.79
C VAL A 350 4.51 -8.60 1.75
N ALA A 351 5.25 -8.40 0.64
CA ALA A 351 6.64 -8.85 0.55
C ALA A 351 7.50 -8.13 1.58
N LEU A 352 7.33 -6.82 1.72
CA LEU A 352 8.08 -6.02 2.69
C LEU A 352 7.77 -6.41 4.14
N GLU A 353 6.50 -6.66 4.47
CA GLU A 353 6.06 -7.16 5.79
C GLU A 353 6.68 -8.53 6.10
N ALA A 354 6.65 -9.46 5.14
CA ALA A 354 7.28 -10.78 5.28
C ALA A 354 8.81 -10.67 5.48
N MET A 355 9.46 -9.82 4.68
CA MET A 355 10.89 -9.55 4.82
C MET A 355 11.23 -8.97 6.19
N ALA A 356 10.45 -8.03 6.70
CA ALA A 356 10.62 -7.45 8.03
C ALA A 356 10.48 -8.51 9.14
N CYS A 357 9.63 -9.52 8.96
CA CYS A 357 9.49 -10.68 9.85
C CYS A 357 10.60 -11.74 9.67
N GLY A 358 11.59 -11.51 8.82
CA GLY A 358 12.71 -12.44 8.61
C GLY A 358 12.36 -13.65 7.74
N THR A 359 11.31 -13.57 6.94
CA THR A 359 10.87 -14.65 6.06
C THR A 359 11.30 -14.37 4.64
N PRO A 360 11.99 -15.30 3.96
CA PRO A 360 12.38 -15.12 2.57
C PRO A 360 11.16 -15.07 1.67
N VAL A 361 11.25 -14.28 0.60
CA VAL A 361 10.14 -14.08 -0.35
C VAL A 361 10.51 -14.65 -1.71
N ILE A 362 9.59 -15.40 -2.35
CA ILE A 362 9.65 -15.65 -3.78
C ILE A 362 8.62 -14.76 -4.45
N ALA A 363 9.05 -13.93 -5.39
CA ALA A 363 8.18 -12.98 -6.07
C ALA A 363 8.32 -13.07 -7.59
N SER A 364 7.24 -12.80 -8.31
CA SER A 364 7.31 -12.57 -9.76
C SER A 364 8.17 -11.35 -10.07
N GLN A 365 8.93 -11.40 -11.15
CA GLN A 365 9.80 -10.31 -11.61
C GLN A 365 8.97 -9.20 -12.30
N VAL A 366 8.04 -8.60 -11.56
CA VAL A 366 7.11 -7.58 -12.06
C VAL A 366 7.09 -6.34 -11.17
N GLY A 367 6.89 -5.18 -11.80
CA GLY A 367 6.64 -3.92 -11.11
C GLY A 367 7.61 -3.64 -9.95
N GLY A 368 7.07 -3.32 -8.79
CA GLY A 368 7.84 -3.02 -7.58
C GLY A 368 8.53 -4.24 -6.97
N LEU A 369 7.98 -5.43 -7.14
CA LEU A 369 8.57 -6.66 -6.60
C LEU A 369 9.98 -6.93 -7.17
N ALA A 370 10.20 -6.60 -8.44
CA ALA A 370 11.51 -6.74 -9.10
C ALA A 370 12.61 -5.84 -8.49
N TYR A 371 12.22 -4.79 -7.76
CA TYR A 371 13.15 -3.90 -7.05
C TYR A 371 13.23 -4.21 -5.56
N LEU A 372 12.16 -4.69 -4.97
CA LEU A 372 12.08 -4.96 -3.54
C LEU A 372 12.77 -6.28 -3.17
N VAL A 373 12.49 -7.37 -3.90
CA VAL A 373 13.08 -8.69 -3.63
C VAL A 373 14.38 -8.81 -4.40
N GLN A 374 15.49 -8.94 -3.68
CA GLN A 374 16.83 -9.11 -4.29
C GLN A 374 17.12 -10.59 -4.50
N ASP A 375 17.22 -11.00 -5.76
CA ASP A 375 17.40 -12.41 -6.14
C ASP A 375 18.66 -13.02 -5.51
N GLY A 376 18.51 -14.17 -4.83
CA GLY A 376 19.58 -14.88 -4.13
C GLY A 376 20.09 -14.20 -2.85
N LEU A 377 19.56 -12.99 -2.49
CA LEU A 377 20.00 -12.25 -1.31
C LEU A 377 18.90 -12.16 -0.24
N THR A 378 17.71 -11.68 -0.57
CA THR A 378 16.56 -11.55 0.36
C THR A 378 15.45 -12.55 0.06
N GLY A 379 15.56 -13.29 -1.03
CA GLY A 379 14.61 -14.25 -1.56
C GLY A 379 14.94 -14.61 -2.99
N TYR A 380 13.93 -14.93 -3.78
CA TYR A 380 14.10 -15.24 -5.19
C TYR A 380 13.10 -14.49 -6.07
N GLN A 381 13.54 -14.18 -7.29
CA GLN A 381 12.67 -13.71 -8.36
C GLN A 381 12.40 -14.85 -9.35
N VAL A 382 11.18 -14.90 -9.87
CA VAL A 382 10.76 -15.87 -10.89
C VAL A 382 10.07 -15.14 -12.04
N PRO A 383 10.15 -15.62 -13.29
CA PRO A 383 9.36 -15.04 -14.38
C PRO A 383 7.87 -15.07 -14.07
N ASP A 384 7.14 -14.09 -14.60
CA ASP A 384 5.69 -14.00 -14.43
C ASP A 384 4.97 -15.25 -15.01
N GLY A 385 4.14 -15.89 -14.21
CA GLY A 385 3.33 -17.04 -14.60
C GLY A 385 4.10 -18.36 -14.75
N ASP A 386 5.40 -18.41 -14.42
CA ASP A 386 6.22 -19.59 -14.55
C ASP A 386 6.16 -20.47 -13.29
N ASP A 387 5.23 -21.41 -13.29
CA ASP A 387 5.00 -22.33 -12.16
C ASP A 387 6.10 -23.39 -12.03
N GLU A 388 6.83 -23.74 -13.11
CA GLU A 388 7.93 -24.70 -13.06
C GLU A 388 9.16 -24.10 -12.35
N ILE A 389 9.57 -22.89 -12.71
CA ILE A 389 10.67 -22.19 -12.03
C ILE A 389 10.27 -21.90 -10.58
N LEU A 390 9.02 -21.49 -10.32
CA LEU A 390 8.51 -21.30 -8.97
C LEU A 390 8.60 -22.58 -8.14
N CYS A 391 8.18 -23.72 -8.68
CA CYS A 391 8.32 -25.04 -8.03
C CYS A 391 9.77 -25.33 -7.67
N GLY A 392 10.71 -25.11 -8.58
CA GLY A 392 12.13 -25.31 -8.33
C GLY A 392 12.69 -24.44 -7.20
N LYS A 393 12.29 -23.17 -7.12
CA LYS A 393 12.67 -22.25 -6.03
C LYS A 393 12.04 -22.65 -4.69
N LEU A 394 10.78 -23.08 -4.69
CA LEU A 394 10.11 -23.63 -3.52
C LEU A 394 10.83 -24.86 -3.01
N THR A 395 11.17 -25.82 -3.88
CA THR A 395 11.91 -27.03 -3.52
C THR A 395 13.25 -26.69 -2.86
N ALA A 396 14.00 -25.75 -3.42
CA ALA A 396 15.28 -25.33 -2.86
C ALA A 396 15.14 -24.74 -1.45
N LEU A 397 14.12 -23.87 -1.24
CA LEU A 397 13.88 -23.26 0.07
C LEU A 397 13.32 -24.27 1.08
N LEU A 398 12.41 -25.14 0.69
CA LEU A 398 11.86 -26.16 1.59
C LEU A 398 12.93 -27.18 2.02
N GLY A 399 13.87 -27.52 1.14
CA GLY A 399 14.92 -28.50 1.40
C GLY A 399 16.13 -27.98 2.20
N ASP A 400 16.35 -26.65 2.30
CA ASP A 400 17.55 -26.08 2.93
C ASP A 400 17.20 -25.03 4.00
N ALA A 401 17.19 -25.44 5.26
CA ALA A 401 16.93 -24.57 6.40
C ALA A 401 18.01 -23.47 6.56
N SER A 402 19.28 -23.78 6.26
CA SER A 402 20.37 -22.79 6.35
C SER A 402 20.20 -21.68 5.32
N LEU A 403 19.78 -22.04 4.11
CA LEU A 403 19.45 -21.11 3.04
C LEU A 403 18.30 -20.19 3.47
N ARG A 404 17.19 -20.74 3.98
CA ARG A 404 16.05 -19.95 4.48
C ARG A 404 16.46 -18.96 5.54
N GLN A 405 17.23 -19.41 6.55
CA GLN A 405 17.71 -18.55 7.63
C GLN A 405 18.64 -17.44 7.12
N ARG A 406 19.49 -17.72 6.16
CA ARG A 406 20.39 -16.72 5.58
C ARG A 406 19.58 -15.64 4.82
N LEU A 407 18.70 -16.07 3.91
CA LEU A 407 17.89 -15.17 3.12
C LEU A 407 16.94 -14.36 4.02
N GLY A 408 16.34 -14.99 5.02
CA GLY A 408 15.44 -14.34 5.97
C GLY A 408 16.14 -13.26 6.81
N ARG A 409 17.35 -13.52 7.34
CA ARG A 409 18.13 -12.49 8.04
C ARG A 409 18.45 -11.31 7.13
N ASN A 410 18.92 -11.58 5.91
CA ASN A 410 19.19 -10.52 4.94
C ASN A 410 17.92 -9.72 4.60
N ALA A 411 16.77 -10.39 4.49
CA ALA A 411 15.49 -9.76 4.23
C ALA A 411 15.08 -8.82 5.37
N ALA A 412 15.20 -9.27 6.63
CA ALA A 412 14.89 -8.45 7.80
C ALA A 412 15.81 -7.23 7.91
N GLU A 413 17.11 -7.39 7.65
CA GLU A 413 18.06 -6.28 7.63
C GLU A 413 17.74 -5.30 6.50
N TYR A 414 17.46 -5.80 5.30
CA TYR A 414 17.11 -4.96 4.15
C TYR A 414 15.82 -4.17 4.38
N ALA A 415 14.80 -4.78 5.01
CA ALA A 415 13.53 -4.15 5.32
C ALA A 415 13.66 -2.94 6.25
N GLN A 416 14.72 -2.86 7.08
CA GLN A 416 14.99 -1.69 7.93
C GLN A 416 15.23 -0.39 7.14
N ASN A 417 15.58 -0.49 5.86
CA ASN A 417 15.70 0.68 4.99
C ASN A 417 14.33 1.30 4.66
N TYR A 418 13.27 0.53 4.84
CA TYR A 418 11.88 0.90 4.57
C TYR A 418 11.09 1.19 5.87
N ALA A 419 11.75 1.33 7.02
CA ALA A 419 11.07 1.74 8.26
C ALA A 419 10.32 3.05 8.04
N TRP A 420 9.07 3.14 8.52
CA TRP A 420 8.22 4.32 8.32
C TRP A 420 8.88 5.63 8.76
N GLU A 421 9.69 5.60 9.82
CA GLU A 421 10.47 6.77 10.26
C GLU A 421 11.36 7.33 9.13
N LYS A 422 12.05 6.45 8.39
CA LYS A 422 12.92 6.85 7.27
C LYS A 422 12.11 7.32 6.07
N ILE A 423 11.03 6.63 5.78
CA ILE A 423 10.17 6.95 4.62
C ILE A 423 9.43 8.26 4.87
N ALA A 424 8.85 8.46 6.04
CA ALA A 424 8.18 9.71 6.40
C ALA A 424 9.13 10.91 6.34
N ALA A 425 10.40 10.74 6.76
CA ALA A 425 11.41 11.80 6.63
C ALA A 425 11.65 12.19 5.15
N GLN A 426 11.67 11.22 4.22
CA GLN A 426 11.76 11.50 2.78
C GLN A 426 10.53 12.24 2.29
N ILE A 427 9.33 11.81 2.69
CA ILE A 427 8.06 12.47 2.35
C ILE A 427 8.05 13.92 2.86
N VAL A 428 8.49 14.18 4.09
CA VAL A 428 8.61 15.53 4.65
C VAL A 428 9.60 16.38 3.86
N GLY A 429 10.69 15.80 3.36
CA GLY A 429 11.61 16.45 2.42
C GLY A 429 10.87 16.93 1.15
N VAL A 430 10.07 16.06 0.53
CA VAL A 430 9.25 16.40 -0.65
C VAL A 430 8.23 17.50 -0.32
N TYR A 431 7.55 17.43 0.83
CA TYR A 431 6.61 18.46 1.29
C TYR A 431 7.30 19.83 1.39
N THR A 432 8.46 19.85 2.06
CA THR A 432 9.25 21.04 2.27
C THR A 432 9.68 21.70 0.95
N ASP A 433 10.13 20.91 0.00
CA ASP A 433 10.59 21.40 -1.30
C ASP A 433 9.43 21.98 -2.13
N VAL A 434 8.28 21.34 -2.12
CA VAL A 434 7.10 21.80 -2.84
C VAL A 434 6.56 23.10 -2.25
N ILE A 435 6.44 23.20 -0.92
CA ILE A 435 5.99 24.42 -0.24
C ILE A 435 6.94 25.59 -0.54
N LYS A 436 8.26 25.37 -0.44
CA LYS A 436 9.27 26.41 -0.75
C LYS A 436 9.14 26.91 -2.20
N SER A 437 9.00 25.99 -3.15
CA SER A 437 8.86 26.34 -4.56
C SER A 437 7.60 27.17 -4.82
N THR A 438 6.49 26.83 -4.20
CA THR A 438 5.22 27.56 -4.32
C THR A 438 5.34 28.98 -3.73
N VAL A 439 5.93 29.12 -2.55
CA VAL A 439 6.16 30.43 -1.93
C VAL A 439 7.04 31.33 -2.80
N GLN A 440 8.14 30.78 -3.35
CA GLN A 440 9.02 31.53 -4.27
C GLN A 440 8.30 31.99 -5.53
N SER A 441 7.49 31.11 -6.13
CA SER A 441 6.71 31.45 -7.33
C SER A 441 5.68 32.55 -7.07
N ASN A 442 4.99 32.49 -5.93
CA ASN A 442 4.02 33.51 -5.53
C ASN A 442 4.67 34.85 -5.25
N LEU A 443 5.85 34.88 -4.62
CA LEU A 443 6.61 36.10 -4.41
C LEU A 443 7.06 36.74 -5.73
N LEU A 444 7.56 35.96 -6.68
CA LEU A 444 7.96 36.46 -8.00
C LEU A 444 6.78 37.06 -8.79
N GLN A 445 5.59 36.47 -8.67
CA GLN A 445 4.37 37.00 -9.32
C GLN A 445 3.87 38.31 -8.70
N GLN A 446 4.20 38.62 -7.44
CA GLN A 446 3.85 39.89 -6.80
C GLN A 446 4.80 41.05 -7.19
N PHE A 447 5.98 40.74 -7.73
CA PHE A 447 6.97 41.74 -8.16
C PHE A 447 6.98 41.97 -9.69
N LEU A 448 6.19 41.22 -10.46
CA LEU A 448 5.95 41.40 -11.90
C LEU A 448 4.59 42.05 -12.14
#